data_5782012ba6681ff1566258a8bb773827
#
_entry.id   5782012ba6681ff1566258a8bb773827
#
_cell.length_a   1.000
_cell.length_b   1.000
_cell.length_c   1.000
_cell.angle_alpha   90.00
_cell.angle_beta   90.00
_cell.angle_gamma   90.00
#
_symmetry.space_group_name_H-M   'P 1'
#
loop_
_entity.id
_entity.type
_entity.pdbx_description
1 polymer ?
#
loop_
_entity_poly.entity_id
_entity_poly.type
_entity_poly.pdbx_seq_one_letter_code
_entity_poly.pdbx_strand_id
1 'polypeptide(L)'
;MSKPKIQVILGSIREGRNGIKVSDWFMNTVKDFDGADIELVDLKDYPMPLFEDAIPPMMRGADKNANPAVQRWLDKISEADAYVFLTPEYNHSVPSALKNAIDYGFIEWAEKPLGLVGYGAAGGGSRSIEHLRQIAAQLSMYDIYDHITIVNVWAAFDEQGEITEHTSS
;
A
#
# COMPACT_ATOMS: atom_id res chain seq x y z
N MET A 1 22.28 -15.46 -2.65
CA MET A 1 21.68 -14.12 -2.53
C MET A 1 20.46 -14.26 -1.63
N SER A 2 20.21 -13.30 -0.73
CA SER A 2 18.96 -13.25 0.05
C SER A 2 17.77 -13.07 -0.91
N LYS A 3 16.60 -13.59 -0.54
CA LYS A 3 15.37 -13.33 -1.29
C LYS A 3 15.03 -11.83 -1.21
N PRO A 4 14.45 -11.22 -2.25
CA PRO A 4 13.96 -9.85 -2.17
C PRO A 4 12.81 -9.77 -1.16
N LYS A 5 12.71 -8.66 -0.43
CA LYS A 5 11.63 -8.38 0.51
C LYS A 5 10.54 -7.56 -0.17
N ILE A 6 9.32 -8.05 -0.17
CA ILE A 6 8.14 -7.35 -0.67
C ILE A 6 7.26 -6.96 0.50
N GLN A 7 6.98 -5.68 0.66
CA GLN A 7 6.03 -5.21 1.66
C GLN A 7 4.65 -4.98 1.05
N VAL A 8 3.65 -5.65 1.62
CA VAL A 8 2.23 -5.48 1.29
C VAL A 8 1.63 -4.49 2.27
N ILE A 9 1.41 -3.25 1.82
CA ILE A 9 0.96 -2.16 2.70
C ILE A 9 -0.56 -2.06 2.67
N LEU A 10 -1.19 -2.32 3.82
CA LEU A 10 -2.63 -2.14 4.03
C LEU A 10 -2.94 -0.67 4.30
N GLY A 11 -3.43 0.04 3.28
CA GLY A 11 -3.55 1.50 3.24
C GLY A 11 -4.73 2.11 4.01
N SER A 12 -5.62 1.31 4.61
CA SER A 12 -6.77 1.79 5.38
C SER A 12 -6.59 1.57 6.88
N ILE A 13 -6.85 2.61 7.66
CA ILE A 13 -6.83 2.54 9.14
C ILE A 13 -8.24 2.61 9.76
N ARG A 14 -9.30 2.68 8.94
CA ARG A 14 -10.68 2.85 9.38
C ARG A 14 -11.16 1.66 10.22
N GLU A 15 -11.94 1.90 11.27
CA GLU A 15 -12.64 0.82 11.98
C GLU A 15 -13.61 0.08 11.07
N GLY A 16 -13.74 -1.22 11.19
CA GLY A 16 -14.59 -2.06 10.34
C GLY A 16 -14.20 -2.06 8.86
N ARG A 17 -12.92 -1.79 8.55
CA ARG A 17 -12.38 -1.77 7.18
C ARG A 17 -12.42 -3.14 6.51
N ASN A 18 -12.91 -3.19 5.28
CA ASN A 18 -12.86 -4.42 4.48
C ASN A 18 -11.42 -4.77 4.04
N GLY A 19 -10.48 -3.85 4.18
CA GLY A 19 -9.08 -4.08 3.85
C GLY A 19 -8.45 -5.29 4.56
N ILE A 20 -8.94 -5.68 5.74
CA ILE A 20 -8.50 -6.90 6.42
C ILE A 20 -8.82 -8.13 5.55
N LYS A 21 -10.05 -8.25 5.02
CA LYS A 21 -10.42 -9.36 4.14
C LYS A 21 -9.55 -9.38 2.87
N VAL A 22 -9.27 -8.20 2.32
CA VAL A 22 -8.40 -8.06 1.13
C VAL A 22 -6.98 -8.49 1.45
N SER A 23 -6.42 -8.08 2.61
CA SER A 23 -5.08 -8.48 3.01
C SER A 23 -4.97 -9.98 3.31
N ASP A 24 -5.97 -10.56 3.98
CA ASP A 24 -6.02 -11.99 4.29
C ASP A 24 -6.05 -12.82 3.00
N TRP A 25 -6.94 -12.46 2.07
CA TRP A 25 -7.01 -13.07 0.75
C TRP A 25 -5.68 -12.95 -0.01
N PHE A 26 -5.10 -11.74 -0.08
CA PHE A 26 -3.85 -11.52 -0.80
C PHE A 26 -2.71 -12.36 -0.21
N MET A 27 -2.53 -12.30 1.11
CA MET A 27 -1.48 -13.06 1.80
C MET A 27 -1.68 -14.57 1.67
N ASN A 28 -2.94 -15.06 1.68
CA ASN A 28 -3.24 -16.47 1.42
C ASN A 28 -2.90 -16.87 -0.02
N THR A 29 -3.19 -16.00 -1.00
CA THR A 29 -2.88 -16.25 -2.42
C THR A 29 -1.37 -16.40 -2.66
N VAL A 30 -0.56 -15.60 -1.97
CA VAL A 30 0.91 -15.59 -2.17
C VAL A 30 1.70 -16.46 -1.19
N LYS A 31 1.04 -17.18 -0.26
CA LYS A 31 1.69 -17.91 0.85
C LYS A 31 2.71 -18.96 0.41
N ASP A 32 2.47 -19.60 -0.74
CA ASP A 32 3.32 -20.66 -1.28
C ASP A 32 4.34 -20.11 -2.32
N PHE A 33 4.38 -18.79 -2.53
CA PHE A 33 5.35 -18.18 -3.40
C PHE A 33 6.71 -18.08 -2.68
N ASP A 34 7.70 -18.78 -3.19
CA ASP A 34 9.03 -18.90 -2.59
C ASP A 34 10.08 -17.94 -3.18
N GLY A 35 9.70 -17.12 -4.17
CA GLY A 35 10.61 -16.19 -4.88
C GLY A 35 10.98 -14.94 -4.09
N ALA A 36 10.23 -14.59 -3.03
CA ALA A 36 10.44 -13.42 -2.21
C ALA A 36 10.01 -13.65 -0.76
N ASP A 37 10.52 -12.81 0.14
CA ASP A 37 10.02 -12.69 1.51
C ASP A 37 8.89 -11.65 1.51
N ILE A 38 7.64 -12.09 1.69
CA ILE A 38 6.45 -11.23 1.62
C ILE A 38 5.95 -10.92 3.02
N GLU A 39 5.86 -9.63 3.35
CA GLU A 39 5.46 -9.14 4.68
C GLU A 39 4.24 -8.21 4.57
N LEU A 40 3.20 -8.47 5.39
CA LEU A 40 2.08 -7.54 5.55
C LEU A 40 2.47 -6.41 6.50
N VAL A 41 2.30 -5.17 6.06
CA VAL A 41 2.53 -3.96 6.85
C VAL A 41 1.22 -3.20 6.98
N ASP A 42 0.63 -3.22 8.16
CA ASP A 42 -0.61 -2.51 8.45
C ASP A 42 -0.32 -1.07 8.88
N LEU A 43 -0.79 -0.07 8.12
CA LEU A 43 -0.62 1.34 8.49
C LEU A 43 -1.21 1.70 9.85
N LYS A 44 -2.16 0.93 10.37
CA LYS A 44 -2.72 1.15 11.70
C LYS A 44 -1.68 0.99 12.82
N ASP A 45 -0.63 0.20 12.58
CA ASP A 45 0.46 -0.02 13.53
C ASP A 45 1.53 1.10 13.50
N TYR A 46 1.40 2.02 12.54
CA TYR A 46 2.32 3.15 12.33
C TYR A 46 1.58 4.49 12.42
N PRO A 47 1.05 4.84 13.60
CA PRO A 47 0.36 6.12 13.76
C PRO A 47 1.36 7.28 13.62
N MET A 48 1.13 8.15 12.67
CA MET A 48 1.94 9.34 12.38
C MET A 48 1.06 10.59 12.42
N PRO A 49 1.59 11.76 12.82
CA PRO A 49 0.88 13.02 12.65
C PRO A 49 0.60 13.29 11.17
N LEU A 50 -0.21 14.28 10.87
CA LEU A 50 -0.31 14.79 9.49
C LEU A 50 1.05 15.39 9.08
N PHE A 51 1.40 15.20 7.79
CA PHE A 51 2.66 15.68 7.24
C PHE A 51 2.76 17.20 7.41
N GLU A 52 3.74 17.64 8.20
CA GLU A 52 3.98 19.05 8.52
C GLU A 52 5.49 19.39 8.58
N ASP A 53 6.35 18.48 8.11
CA ASP A 53 7.80 18.68 8.14
C ASP A 53 8.20 19.91 7.31
N ALA A 54 9.03 20.79 7.89
CA ALA A 54 9.50 21.98 7.22
C ALA A 54 10.43 21.67 6.04
N ILE A 55 11.11 20.53 6.08
CA ILE A 55 12.02 20.06 5.03
C ILE A 55 11.31 18.98 4.21
N PRO A 56 11.09 19.20 2.92
CA PRO A 56 10.51 18.17 2.05
C PRO A 56 11.36 16.89 2.05
N PRO A 57 10.73 15.69 2.02
CA PRO A 57 11.45 14.41 2.10
C PRO A 57 12.55 14.24 1.05
N MET A 58 12.36 14.73 -0.16
CA MET A 58 13.38 14.73 -1.21
C MET A 58 14.63 15.53 -0.80
N MET A 59 14.46 16.62 -0.04
CA MET A 59 15.59 17.44 0.44
C MET A 59 16.19 16.92 1.73
N ARG A 60 15.41 16.20 2.54
CA ARG A 60 15.89 15.49 3.74
C ARG A 60 16.87 14.37 3.35
N GLY A 61 16.63 13.71 2.23
CA GLY A 61 17.47 12.61 1.76
C GLY A 61 17.54 11.48 2.80
N ALA A 62 18.73 11.03 3.14
CA ALA A 62 18.98 9.96 4.09
C ALA A 62 19.03 10.42 5.57
N ASP A 63 18.85 11.70 5.85
CA ASP A 63 18.83 12.20 7.22
C ASP A 63 17.61 11.66 7.97
N LYS A 64 17.78 11.41 9.27
CA LYS A 64 16.70 10.92 10.10
C LYS A 64 15.63 11.98 10.33
N ASN A 65 14.37 11.54 10.36
CA ASN A 65 13.26 12.38 10.78
C ASN A 65 13.33 12.66 12.30
N ALA A 66 13.05 13.89 12.70
CA ALA A 66 13.05 14.27 14.10
C ALA A 66 11.92 13.63 14.91
N ASN A 67 10.81 13.28 14.27
CA ASN A 67 9.68 12.60 14.91
C ASN A 67 9.93 11.08 14.96
N PRO A 68 10.01 10.45 16.15
CA PRO A 68 10.31 9.03 16.28
C PRO A 68 9.25 8.11 15.62
N ALA A 69 7.98 8.52 15.61
CA ALA A 69 6.91 7.73 14.99
C ALA A 69 7.06 7.73 13.47
N VAL A 70 7.40 8.88 12.88
CA VAL A 70 7.72 9.00 11.45
C VAL A 70 8.98 8.22 11.12
N GLN A 71 10.04 8.37 11.92
CA GLN A 71 11.29 7.63 11.68
C GLN A 71 11.08 6.11 11.72
N ARG A 72 10.27 5.61 12.66
CA ARG A 72 9.92 4.18 12.71
C ARG A 72 9.22 3.71 11.42
N TRP A 73 8.37 4.55 10.83
CA TRP A 73 7.75 4.26 9.52
C TRP A 73 8.77 4.24 8.39
N LEU A 74 9.64 5.25 8.33
CA LEU A 74 10.69 5.34 7.31
C LEU A 74 11.67 4.18 7.39
N ASP A 75 12.09 3.81 8.61
CA ASP A 75 12.95 2.64 8.84
C ASP A 75 12.25 1.38 8.32
N LYS A 76 10.93 1.24 8.57
CA LYS A 76 10.16 0.06 8.12
C LYS A 76 10.10 -0.04 6.61
N ILE A 77 9.72 1.02 5.92
CA ILE A 77 9.61 0.97 4.45
C ILE A 77 10.98 0.87 3.77
N SER A 78 12.04 1.32 4.40
CA SER A 78 13.41 1.18 3.87
C SER A 78 13.86 -0.27 3.73
N GLU A 79 13.26 -1.20 4.49
CA GLU A 79 13.61 -2.63 4.45
C GLU A 79 13.20 -3.33 3.15
N ALA A 80 12.23 -2.78 2.41
CA ALA A 80 11.65 -3.43 1.24
C ALA A 80 12.46 -3.19 -0.03
N ASP A 81 12.46 -4.20 -0.90
CA ASP A 81 12.95 -4.12 -2.28
C ASP A 81 11.80 -3.79 -3.27
N ALA A 82 10.55 -4.05 -2.88
CA ALA A 82 9.35 -3.76 -3.67
C ALA A 82 8.13 -3.61 -2.76
N TYR A 83 7.05 -3.04 -3.31
CA TYR A 83 5.80 -2.82 -2.59
C TYR A 83 4.59 -3.33 -3.33
N VAL A 84 3.55 -3.69 -2.56
CA VAL A 84 2.17 -3.82 -3.04
C VAL A 84 1.29 -2.95 -2.14
N PHE A 85 0.54 -2.00 -2.72
CA PHE A 85 -0.40 -1.21 -1.95
C PHE A 85 -1.80 -1.78 -2.08
N LEU A 86 -2.40 -2.16 -0.94
CA LEU A 86 -3.81 -2.51 -0.83
C LEU A 86 -4.60 -1.24 -0.48
N THR A 87 -5.25 -0.64 -1.47
CA THR A 87 -5.88 0.68 -1.33
C THR A 87 -7.39 0.64 -1.50
N PRO A 88 -8.19 1.10 -0.50
CA PRO A 88 -9.58 1.43 -0.77
C PRO A 88 -9.69 2.70 -1.63
N GLU A 89 -10.88 2.90 -2.18
CA GLU A 89 -11.24 4.17 -2.81
C GLU A 89 -12.15 4.96 -1.87
N TYR A 90 -11.68 6.09 -1.37
CA TYR A 90 -12.44 7.02 -0.54
C TYR A 90 -12.70 8.31 -1.32
N ASN A 91 -13.98 8.57 -1.63
CA ASN A 91 -14.35 9.77 -2.40
C ASN A 91 -13.55 9.92 -3.70
N HIS A 92 -13.43 8.84 -4.47
CA HIS A 92 -12.71 8.78 -5.75
C HIS A 92 -11.19 8.96 -5.64
N SER A 93 -10.58 8.76 -4.47
CA SER A 93 -9.14 8.97 -4.29
C SER A 93 -8.52 8.02 -3.27
N VAL A 94 -7.23 8.21 -3.06
CA VAL A 94 -6.39 7.51 -2.07
C VAL A 94 -6.84 7.87 -0.65
N PRO A 95 -6.86 6.92 0.29
CA PRO A 95 -7.11 7.22 1.70
C PRO A 95 -6.09 8.22 2.25
N SER A 96 -6.57 9.17 3.06
CA SER A 96 -5.70 10.18 3.68
C SER A 96 -4.55 9.56 4.47
N ALA A 97 -4.79 8.46 5.17
CA ALA A 97 -3.74 7.76 5.93
C ALA A 97 -2.64 7.22 5.03
N LEU A 98 -2.99 6.60 3.89
CA LEU A 98 -2.00 6.10 2.93
C LEU A 98 -1.23 7.26 2.28
N LYS A 99 -1.94 8.31 1.86
CA LYS A 99 -1.31 9.49 1.28
C LYS A 99 -0.34 10.14 2.27
N ASN A 100 -0.74 10.30 3.53
CA ASN A 100 0.11 10.83 4.59
C ASN A 100 1.37 9.99 4.81
N ALA A 101 1.23 8.67 4.84
CA ALA A 101 2.36 7.75 4.98
C ALA A 101 3.34 7.81 3.80
N ILE A 102 2.81 7.97 2.59
CA ILE A 102 3.62 8.13 1.37
C ILE A 102 4.39 9.46 1.41
N ASP A 103 3.75 10.54 1.84
CA ASP A 103 4.34 11.89 1.82
C ASP A 103 5.52 12.07 2.76
N TYR A 104 5.69 11.23 3.76
CA TYR A 104 6.85 11.25 4.65
C TYR A 104 8.13 10.67 4.03
N GLY A 105 8.02 9.81 3.01
CA GLY A 105 9.15 9.16 2.33
C GLY A 105 9.45 9.76 0.95
N PHE A 106 10.67 9.58 0.49
CA PHE A 106 11.08 9.82 -0.89
C PHE A 106 12.10 8.78 -1.34
N ILE A 107 13.31 8.81 -0.76
CA ILE A 107 14.37 7.86 -1.11
C ILE A 107 14.01 6.42 -0.75
N GLU A 108 13.17 6.25 0.27
CA GLU A 108 12.69 4.95 0.72
C GLU A 108 11.83 4.26 -0.34
N TRP A 109 11.13 5.05 -1.17
CA TRP A 109 10.29 4.58 -2.27
C TRP A 109 11.03 4.45 -3.60
N ALA A 110 12.03 5.31 -3.82
CA ALA A 110 12.66 5.50 -5.13
C ALA A 110 13.28 4.21 -5.70
N GLU A 111 13.12 4.05 -7.02
CA GLU A 111 13.68 2.94 -7.80
C GLU A 111 13.19 1.55 -7.39
N LYS A 112 12.04 1.45 -6.71
CA LYS A 112 11.44 0.19 -6.28
C LYS A 112 10.15 -0.10 -7.05
N PRO A 113 9.90 -1.38 -7.42
CA PRO A 113 8.64 -1.80 -8.04
C PRO A 113 7.43 -1.59 -7.12
N LEU A 114 6.29 -1.20 -7.72
CA LEU A 114 5.01 -1.02 -7.04
C LEU A 114 3.91 -1.79 -7.77
N GLY A 115 3.31 -2.77 -7.09
CA GLY A 115 2.05 -3.40 -7.46
C GLY A 115 0.86 -2.73 -6.76
N LEU A 116 -0.32 -2.74 -7.40
CA LEU A 116 -1.51 -2.07 -6.91
C LEU A 116 -2.70 -3.01 -6.83
N VAL A 117 -3.36 -3.04 -5.68
CA VAL A 117 -4.63 -3.73 -5.46
C VAL A 117 -5.63 -2.71 -4.94
N GLY A 118 -6.58 -2.34 -5.77
CA GLY A 118 -7.68 -1.45 -5.40
C GLY A 118 -8.92 -2.23 -4.96
N TYR A 119 -9.69 -1.65 -4.06
CA TYR A 119 -10.97 -2.23 -3.66
C TYR A 119 -11.98 -1.14 -3.28
N GLY A 120 -13.25 -1.43 -3.48
CA GLY A 120 -14.30 -0.44 -3.17
C GLY A 120 -15.69 -0.89 -3.58
N ALA A 121 -16.50 0.09 -3.95
CA ALA A 121 -17.83 -0.10 -4.53
C ALA A 121 -17.71 -0.53 -6.01
N ALA A 122 -18.58 -0.05 -6.87
CA ALA A 122 -18.61 -0.38 -8.30
C ALA A 122 -17.32 -0.03 -9.06
N GLY A 123 -16.53 0.92 -8.58
CA GLY A 123 -15.23 1.29 -9.18
C GLY A 123 -14.07 0.40 -8.78
N GLY A 124 -14.24 -0.54 -7.83
CA GLY A 124 -13.21 -1.49 -7.41
C GLY A 124 -11.90 -0.85 -6.94
N GLY A 125 -11.87 0.46 -6.65
CA GLY A 125 -10.65 1.18 -6.28
C GLY A 125 -9.85 1.74 -7.45
N SER A 126 -10.37 1.65 -8.69
CA SER A 126 -9.64 2.06 -9.91
C SER A 126 -9.14 3.51 -9.87
N ARG A 127 -9.92 4.45 -9.34
CA ARG A 127 -9.51 5.86 -9.26
C ARG A 127 -8.41 6.10 -8.23
N SER A 128 -8.42 5.34 -7.13
CA SER A 128 -7.33 5.34 -6.16
C SER A 128 -6.03 4.82 -6.79
N ILE A 129 -6.12 3.76 -7.61
CA ILE A 129 -4.99 3.22 -8.38
C ILE A 129 -4.43 4.27 -9.32
N GLU A 130 -5.27 4.95 -10.13
CA GLU A 130 -4.81 5.98 -11.06
C GLU A 130 -4.11 7.15 -10.36
N HIS A 131 -4.61 7.57 -9.19
CA HIS A 131 -3.93 8.60 -8.40
C HIS A 131 -2.59 8.09 -7.84
N LEU A 132 -2.51 6.82 -7.42
CA LEU A 132 -1.26 6.23 -6.93
C LEU A 132 -0.20 6.12 -8.04
N ARG A 133 -0.60 5.83 -9.29
CA ARG A 133 0.31 5.83 -10.45
C ARG A 133 0.98 7.19 -10.66
N GLN A 134 0.23 8.27 -10.53
CA GLN A 134 0.78 9.63 -10.63
C GLN A 134 1.74 9.93 -9.48
N ILE A 135 1.41 9.50 -8.27
CA ILE A 135 2.26 9.65 -7.09
C ILE A 135 3.55 8.81 -7.23
N ALA A 136 3.42 7.57 -7.68
CA ALA A 136 4.55 6.66 -7.91
C ALA A 136 5.55 7.24 -8.93
N ALA A 137 5.03 7.83 -10.02
CA ALA A 137 5.86 8.51 -11.01
C ALA A 137 6.68 9.67 -10.39
N GLN A 138 6.08 10.48 -9.50
CA GLN A 138 6.78 11.56 -8.79
C GLN A 138 7.85 11.02 -7.82
N LEU A 139 7.62 9.85 -7.23
CA LEU A 139 8.52 9.20 -6.28
C LEU A 139 9.59 8.33 -6.95
N SER A 140 9.65 8.33 -8.29
CA SER A 140 10.56 7.49 -9.08
C SER A 140 10.38 5.98 -8.81
N MET A 141 9.17 5.55 -8.48
CA MET A 141 8.82 4.12 -8.35
C MET A 141 8.54 3.52 -9.74
N TYR A 142 8.77 2.22 -9.87
CA TYR A 142 8.42 1.46 -11.08
C TYR A 142 7.01 0.88 -10.93
N ASP A 143 6.00 1.62 -11.40
CA ASP A 143 4.62 1.15 -11.38
C ASP A 143 4.43 -0.03 -12.35
N ILE A 144 3.91 -1.14 -11.83
CA ILE A 144 3.58 -2.32 -12.63
C ILE A 144 2.25 -2.06 -13.34
N TYR A 145 2.21 -2.31 -14.68
CA TYR A 145 1.01 -2.09 -15.49
C TYR A 145 -0.19 -2.87 -14.97
N ASP A 146 0.00 -4.17 -14.68
CA ASP A 146 -1.05 -5.02 -14.17
C ASP A 146 -1.42 -4.63 -12.74
N HIS A 147 -2.72 -4.62 -12.47
CA HIS A 147 -3.27 -4.32 -11.16
C HIS A 147 -4.54 -5.12 -10.91
N ILE A 148 -4.95 -5.20 -9.66
CA ILE A 148 -6.17 -5.91 -9.27
C ILE A 148 -7.20 -4.89 -8.79
N THR A 149 -8.45 -5.03 -9.25
CA THR A 149 -9.58 -4.26 -8.74
C THR A 149 -10.62 -5.21 -8.15
N ILE A 150 -11.09 -4.91 -6.92
CA ILE A 150 -12.10 -5.71 -6.23
C ILE A 150 -13.35 -4.87 -6.06
N VAL A 151 -14.34 -5.12 -6.93
CA VAL A 151 -15.63 -4.43 -6.90
C VAL A 151 -16.52 -4.99 -5.79
N ASN A 152 -17.40 -4.15 -5.25
CA ASN A 152 -18.35 -4.54 -4.19
C ASN A 152 -17.67 -5.32 -3.04
N VAL A 153 -16.56 -4.80 -2.55
CA VAL A 153 -15.65 -5.48 -1.60
C VAL A 153 -16.34 -6.12 -0.38
N TRP A 154 -17.49 -5.60 0.05
CA TRP A 154 -18.26 -6.17 1.18
C TRP A 154 -18.93 -7.51 0.87
N ALA A 155 -19.13 -7.84 -0.41
CA ALA A 155 -19.72 -9.09 -0.91
C ALA A 155 -18.77 -9.87 -1.81
N ALA A 156 -17.51 -9.44 -1.92
CA ALA A 156 -16.53 -9.99 -2.85
C ALA A 156 -15.96 -11.34 -2.40
N PHE A 157 -16.05 -11.66 -1.12
CA PHE A 157 -15.41 -12.83 -0.53
C PHE A 157 -16.47 -13.81 -0.04
N ASP A 158 -16.26 -15.09 -0.32
CA ASP A 158 -17.06 -16.19 0.24
C ASP A 158 -16.69 -16.49 1.71
N GLU A 159 -17.30 -17.55 2.28
CA GLU A 159 -17.04 -17.98 3.66
C GLU A 159 -15.61 -18.51 3.87
N GLN A 160 -14.93 -18.91 2.81
CA GLN A 160 -13.55 -19.38 2.80
C GLN A 160 -12.55 -18.23 2.63
N GLY A 161 -13.02 -17.00 2.33
CA GLY A 161 -12.20 -15.82 2.08
C GLY A 161 -11.67 -15.71 0.66
N GLU A 162 -12.19 -16.54 -0.27
CA GLU A 162 -11.83 -16.50 -1.69
C GLU A 162 -12.71 -15.51 -2.46
N ILE A 163 -12.15 -14.89 -3.51
CA ILE A 163 -12.91 -13.95 -4.35
C ILE A 163 -13.92 -14.71 -5.20
N THR A 164 -15.18 -14.28 -5.16
CA THR A 164 -16.26 -14.85 -5.98
C THR A 164 -16.15 -14.39 -7.44
N GLU A 165 -16.54 -15.23 -8.40
CA GLU A 165 -16.42 -14.98 -9.85
C GLU A 165 -17.06 -13.67 -10.35
N HIS A 166 -17.98 -13.08 -9.59
CA HIS A 166 -18.68 -11.85 -9.96
C HIS A 166 -17.91 -10.55 -9.66
N THR A 167 -16.70 -10.63 -9.14
CA THR A 167 -15.93 -9.49 -8.62
C THR A 167 -14.58 -9.27 -9.27
N SER A 168 -14.11 -10.22 -10.10
CA SER A 168 -12.87 -10.05 -10.88
C SER A 168 -13.19 -9.47 -12.26
N SER A 169 -12.71 -8.29 -12.54
CA SER A 169 -12.67 -7.72 -13.90
C SER A 169 -11.24 -7.61 -14.36
#